data_ef25e4ff73b28f46bb865119a7833244
#
_entry.id   ef25e4ff73b28f46bb865119a7833244
#
_cell.length_a   1.000
_cell.length_b   1.000
_cell.length_c   1.000
_cell.angle_alpha   90.00
_cell.angle_beta   90.00
_cell.angle_gamma   90.00
#
_symmetry.space_group_name_H-M   'P 1'
#
loop_
_entity.id
_entity.type
_entity.pdbx_description
1 polymer ?
#
loop_
_entity_poly.entity_id
_entity_poly.type
_entity_poly.pdbx_seq_one_letter_code
_entity_poly.pdbx_strand_id
1 'polypeptide(L)'
;MNKYKLFFLFFFFIVPKFSIAQIVTEISGIVRDSASNEILPYVSVYFKNTTKGTMTDLHGAFSLVTDQSGTLVVSMVGFKEKSFYIKANGKKRSLKVKLSSDFYGLDEIVVKPKRVKYERKNNPAVNFVKEVIANKDKAAIQNQPHYSFDRYQKLSYFWNEFEDGKFGILNNKFAFLYDHIDTLDDGTTVLPLGLRENISTIYTKNNPHKTHTIIQAKKQDGLDEFLPQEGVQKTLDEMFQEIDIYDNDIVLLSNHFVSPLSSIAPSFYKYYIIDSLVIDGEPCINLGFTPFTAEAYGFSGSLFVTLDSLKYVKKAVFNVPKDINMNFVQNMHIELEYKMDTNGARLKTRDYMTADFFVPALPRIYGERLNTYNRSEEHTS
;
A
#
# COMPACT_ATOMS: atom_id res chain seq x y z
N MET A 1 65.97 -55.02 12.91
CA MET A 1 64.97 -54.08 12.35
C MET A 1 65.54 -53.50 11.08
N ASN A 2 64.99 -53.83 9.89
CA ASN A 2 65.62 -53.58 8.63
C ASN A 2 65.61 -52.04 8.27
N LYS A 3 66.81 -51.48 8.06
CA LYS A 3 67.01 -50.05 7.70
C LYS A 3 66.13 -49.63 6.49
N TYR A 4 65.75 -50.52 5.63
CA TYR A 4 64.93 -50.25 4.44
C TYR A 4 63.44 -50.06 4.78
N LYS A 5 62.91 -50.61 5.89
CA LYS A 5 61.53 -50.38 6.34
C LYS A 5 61.33 -48.94 6.88
N LEU A 6 62.41 -48.38 7.48
CA LEU A 6 62.34 -47.02 8.02
C LEU A 6 62.40 -45.98 6.89
N PHE A 7 63.12 -46.28 5.78
CA PHE A 7 63.21 -45.39 4.61
C PHE A 7 61.91 -45.35 3.82
N PHE A 8 61.18 -46.46 3.74
CA PHE A 8 59.88 -46.53 3.09
C PHE A 8 58.75 -45.82 3.88
N LEU A 9 58.89 -45.80 5.23
CA LEU A 9 57.95 -45.10 6.08
C LEU A 9 58.13 -43.58 6.03
N PHE A 10 59.37 -43.10 5.77
CA PHE A 10 59.65 -41.65 5.65
C PHE A 10 59.25 -41.12 4.28
N PHE A 11 59.26 -41.93 3.24
CA PHE A 11 58.83 -41.53 1.91
C PHE A 11 57.31 -41.36 1.75
N PHE A 12 56.51 -42.04 2.61
CA PHE A 12 55.06 -41.92 2.61
C PHE A 12 54.56 -40.60 3.24
N PHE A 13 55.40 -39.85 4.00
CA PHE A 13 55.06 -38.60 4.60
C PHE A 13 55.33 -37.36 3.73
N ILE A 14 56.00 -37.55 2.56
CA ILE A 14 56.31 -36.46 1.62
C ILE A 14 55.41 -36.56 0.39
N VAL A 15 54.12 -36.90 0.56
CA VAL A 15 53.15 -36.67 -0.51
C VAL A 15 52.76 -35.18 -0.46
N PRO A 16 53.16 -34.37 -1.44
CA PRO A 16 52.73 -32.98 -1.50
C PRO A 16 51.21 -32.97 -1.49
N LYS A 17 50.60 -32.41 -0.46
CA LYS A 17 49.17 -32.07 -0.48
C LYS A 17 48.99 -31.03 -1.56
N PHE A 18 48.66 -31.45 -2.78
CA PHE A 18 48.14 -30.57 -3.80
C PHE A 18 46.84 -29.96 -3.26
N SER A 19 46.93 -28.80 -2.57
CA SER A 19 45.81 -27.94 -2.31
C SER A 19 45.33 -27.44 -3.66
N ILE A 20 44.30 -28.04 -4.21
CA ILE A 20 43.57 -27.46 -5.35
C ILE A 20 42.96 -26.16 -4.82
N ALA A 21 43.59 -25.04 -5.12
CA ALA A 21 43.01 -23.72 -4.83
C ALA A 21 41.71 -23.62 -5.62
N GLN A 22 40.62 -23.65 -4.93
CA GLN A 22 39.28 -23.52 -5.51
C GLN A 22 39.14 -22.11 -6.06
N ILE A 23 38.97 -21.99 -7.37
CA ILE A 23 38.80 -20.68 -8.01
C ILE A 23 37.42 -20.17 -7.67
N VAL A 24 37.35 -19.22 -6.72
CA VAL A 24 36.11 -18.60 -6.28
C VAL A 24 35.94 -17.22 -6.89
N THR A 25 34.73 -16.92 -7.29
CA THR A 25 34.32 -15.61 -7.81
C THR A 25 33.56 -14.88 -6.72
N GLU A 26 34.00 -13.70 -6.36
CA GLU A 26 33.34 -12.81 -5.41
C GLU A 26 32.42 -11.85 -6.17
N ILE A 27 31.15 -11.80 -5.74
CA ILE A 27 30.11 -10.94 -6.32
C ILE A 27 29.66 -10.02 -5.22
N SER A 28 29.71 -8.73 -5.46
CA SER A 28 29.18 -7.72 -4.56
C SER A 28 28.29 -6.76 -5.33
N GLY A 29 27.43 -6.03 -4.63
CA GLY A 29 26.60 -5.06 -5.29
C GLY A 29 25.73 -4.26 -4.33
N ILE A 30 25.02 -3.30 -4.90
CA ILE A 30 24.02 -2.50 -4.19
C ILE A 30 22.73 -2.61 -4.98
N VAL A 31 21.63 -2.86 -4.23
CA VAL A 31 20.29 -2.94 -4.79
C VAL A 31 19.52 -1.67 -4.46
N ARG A 32 18.85 -1.12 -5.48
CA ARG A 32 18.05 0.10 -5.37
C ARG A 32 16.73 -0.07 -6.09
N ASP A 33 15.74 0.69 -5.69
CA ASP A 33 14.52 0.88 -6.48
C ASP A 33 14.86 1.61 -7.79
N SER A 34 14.22 1.20 -8.88
CA SER A 34 14.44 1.80 -10.19
C SER A 34 13.75 3.17 -10.35
N ALA A 35 12.65 3.41 -9.62
CA ALA A 35 11.84 4.63 -9.69
C ALA A 35 12.36 5.71 -8.76
N SER A 36 12.47 5.41 -7.45
CA SER A 36 12.90 6.36 -6.42
C SER A 36 14.42 6.48 -6.31
N ASN A 37 15.17 5.46 -6.80
CA ASN A 37 16.61 5.28 -6.61
C ASN A 37 17.02 5.06 -5.15
N GLU A 38 16.06 4.77 -4.28
CA GLU A 38 16.28 4.44 -2.88
C GLU A 38 16.97 3.09 -2.71
N ILE A 39 17.62 2.91 -1.59
CA ILE A 39 18.32 1.69 -1.21
C ILE A 39 17.26 0.65 -0.80
N LEU A 40 17.41 -0.59 -1.28
CA LEU A 40 16.54 -1.71 -0.90
C LEU A 40 17.29 -2.66 0.06
N PRO A 41 17.02 -2.61 1.37
CA PRO A 41 17.54 -3.57 2.33
C PRO A 41 16.78 -4.90 2.24
N TYR A 42 17.38 -5.96 2.77
CA TYR A 42 16.81 -7.31 2.91
C TYR A 42 16.35 -7.97 1.60
N VAL A 43 16.87 -7.54 0.46
CA VAL A 43 16.64 -8.17 -0.84
C VAL A 43 17.31 -9.54 -0.88
N SER A 44 16.60 -10.57 -1.26
CA SER A 44 17.15 -11.91 -1.45
C SER A 44 18.01 -11.96 -2.71
N VAL A 45 19.25 -12.44 -2.57
CA VAL A 45 20.21 -12.61 -3.67
C VAL A 45 20.70 -14.06 -3.66
N TYR A 46 20.31 -14.86 -4.63
CA TYR A 46 20.60 -16.29 -4.61
C TYR A 46 20.85 -16.86 -5.99
N PHE A 47 21.61 -17.97 -6.06
CA PHE A 47 21.78 -18.73 -7.29
C PHE A 47 20.62 -19.67 -7.51
N LYS A 48 19.98 -19.55 -8.68
CA LYS A 48 18.84 -20.38 -9.07
C LYS A 48 19.18 -21.87 -9.00
N ASN A 49 18.29 -22.66 -8.40
CA ASN A 49 18.43 -24.11 -8.20
C ASN A 49 19.63 -24.52 -7.31
N THR A 50 20.08 -23.63 -6.41
CA THR A 50 21.12 -23.96 -5.42
C THR A 50 20.70 -23.44 -4.04
N THR A 51 21.44 -23.81 -3.00
CA THR A 51 21.29 -23.27 -1.63
C THR A 51 22.20 -22.07 -1.37
N LYS A 52 22.95 -21.60 -2.40
CA LYS A 52 23.86 -20.46 -2.26
C LYS A 52 23.10 -19.16 -2.42
N GLY A 53 23.07 -18.34 -1.39
CA GLY A 53 22.41 -17.05 -1.39
C GLY A 53 22.83 -16.18 -0.20
N THR A 54 22.43 -14.93 -0.25
CA THR A 54 22.60 -13.91 0.79
C THR A 54 21.44 -12.93 0.74
N MET A 55 21.39 -11.99 1.66
CA MET A 55 20.46 -10.84 1.60
C MET A 55 21.26 -9.53 1.62
N THR A 56 20.65 -8.46 1.13
CA THR A 56 21.23 -7.12 1.27
C THR A 56 21.14 -6.65 2.73
N ASP A 57 22.15 -5.90 3.15
CA ASP A 57 22.17 -5.22 4.44
C ASP A 57 21.31 -3.95 4.42
N LEU A 58 21.33 -3.19 5.54
CA LEU A 58 20.61 -1.92 5.69
C LEU A 58 21.03 -0.84 4.68
N HIS A 59 22.18 -1.00 4.03
CA HIS A 59 22.69 -0.10 2.99
C HIS A 59 22.43 -0.65 1.58
N GLY A 60 21.57 -1.68 1.48
CA GLY A 60 21.27 -2.35 0.22
C GLY A 60 22.46 -3.09 -0.39
N ALA A 61 23.54 -3.28 0.36
CA ALA A 61 24.75 -3.92 -0.11
C ALA A 61 24.71 -5.43 0.15
N PHE A 62 25.24 -6.21 -0.79
CA PHE A 62 25.42 -7.65 -0.65
C PHE A 62 26.79 -8.11 -1.07
N SER A 63 27.24 -9.22 -0.53
CA SER A 63 28.43 -9.95 -0.96
C SER A 63 28.16 -11.45 -0.93
N LEU A 64 28.55 -12.15 -2.01
CA LEU A 64 28.37 -13.57 -2.17
C LEU A 64 29.57 -14.15 -2.91
N VAL A 65 30.00 -15.35 -2.51
CA VAL A 65 31.12 -16.07 -3.13
C VAL A 65 30.60 -17.34 -3.81
N THR A 66 31.03 -17.58 -5.04
CA THR A 66 30.68 -18.78 -5.78
C THR A 66 31.89 -19.41 -6.47
N ASP A 67 31.90 -20.71 -6.51
CA ASP A 67 32.83 -21.57 -7.26
C ASP A 67 32.22 -22.14 -8.55
N GLN A 68 30.89 -21.89 -8.75
CA GLN A 68 30.13 -22.40 -9.88
C GLN A 68 29.50 -21.26 -10.69
N SER A 69 29.45 -21.45 -12.01
CA SER A 69 28.72 -20.55 -12.89
C SER A 69 27.23 -20.82 -12.82
N GLY A 70 26.42 -19.78 -12.85
CA GLY A 70 24.98 -19.93 -12.76
C GLY A 70 24.22 -18.62 -12.88
N THR A 71 22.89 -18.68 -12.74
CA THR A 71 22.02 -17.52 -12.76
C THR A 71 21.82 -17.01 -11.33
N LEU A 72 22.33 -15.83 -11.06
CA LEU A 72 22.09 -15.07 -9.83
C LEU A 72 20.74 -14.37 -9.97
N VAL A 73 19.83 -14.60 -9.04
CA VAL A 73 18.52 -13.98 -8.97
C VAL A 73 18.52 -12.99 -7.82
N VAL A 74 17.99 -11.80 -8.05
CA VAL A 74 17.76 -10.75 -7.05
C VAL A 74 16.27 -10.53 -6.98
N SER A 75 15.67 -10.83 -5.83
CA SER A 75 14.22 -10.87 -5.63
C SER A 75 13.83 -10.25 -4.29
N MET A 76 12.76 -9.48 -4.32
CA MET A 76 12.13 -8.89 -3.14
C MET A 76 10.62 -8.89 -3.34
N VAL A 77 9.86 -9.14 -2.28
CA VAL A 77 8.39 -9.07 -2.33
C VAL A 77 7.97 -7.66 -2.76
N GLY A 78 7.08 -7.57 -3.74
CA GLY A 78 6.65 -6.30 -4.31
C GLY A 78 7.53 -5.74 -5.44
N PHE A 79 8.57 -6.47 -5.85
CA PHE A 79 9.45 -6.07 -6.95
C PHE A 79 9.59 -7.18 -8.00
N LYS A 80 9.75 -6.79 -9.27
CA LYS A 80 10.08 -7.73 -10.35
C LYS A 80 11.46 -8.29 -10.14
N GLU A 81 11.57 -9.62 -10.10
CA GLU A 81 12.85 -10.29 -9.98
C GLU A 81 13.78 -9.91 -11.14
N LYS A 82 15.08 -9.83 -10.86
CA LYS A 82 16.11 -9.56 -11.84
C LYS A 82 17.18 -10.64 -11.81
N SER A 83 17.55 -11.13 -12.97
CA SER A 83 18.49 -12.24 -13.10
C SER A 83 19.75 -11.83 -13.86
N PHE A 84 20.91 -12.36 -13.42
CA PHE A 84 22.22 -12.12 -14.01
C PHE A 84 22.95 -13.46 -14.18
N TYR A 85 23.49 -13.72 -15.35
CA TYR A 85 24.38 -14.87 -15.50
C TYR A 85 25.78 -14.53 -14.98
N ILE A 86 26.27 -15.33 -14.05
CA ILE A 86 27.59 -15.20 -13.42
C ILE A 86 28.45 -16.35 -13.89
N LYS A 87 29.61 -16.03 -14.46
CA LYS A 87 30.63 -17.02 -14.80
C LYS A 87 31.67 -17.09 -13.69
N ALA A 88 31.87 -18.25 -13.09
CA ALA A 88 32.91 -18.47 -12.10
C ALA A 88 34.28 -18.46 -12.78
N ASN A 89 35.06 -17.42 -12.57
CA ASN A 89 36.34 -17.21 -13.24
C ASN A 89 37.42 -16.62 -12.32
N GLY A 90 37.19 -16.63 -11.00
CA GLY A 90 38.13 -16.12 -10.00
C GLY A 90 38.21 -14.60 -9.91
N LYS A 91 37.37 -13.85 -10.64
CA LYS A 91 37.39 -12.39 -10.65
C LYS A 91 36.32 -11.83 -9.70
N LYS A 92 36.62 -10.66 -9.12
CA LYS A 92 35.60 -9.88 -8.40
C LYS A 92 34.64 -9.22 -9.40
N ARG A 93 33.34 -9.25 -9.09
CA ARG A 93 32.31 -8.62 -9.92
C ARG A 93 31.42 -7.75 -9.05
N SER A 94 31.33 -6.47 -9.38
CA SER A 94 30.40 -5.53 -8.73
C SER A 94 29.16 -5.32 -9.60
N LEU A 95 27.98 -5.40 -8.98
CA LEU A 95 26.68 -5.22 -9.64
C LEU A 95 25.97 -3.99 -9.08
N LYS A 96 25.44 -3.18 -9.97
CA LYS A 96 24.46 -2.14 -9.61
C LYS A 96 23.10 -2.66 -10.05
N VAL A 97 22.28 -3.10 -9.09
CA VAL A 97 20.99 -3.69 -9.36
C VAL A 97 19.91 -2.65 -9.10
N LYS A 98 19.00 -2.49 -10.05
CA LYS A 98 17.79 -1.70 -9.88
C LYS A 98 16.60 -2.62 -10.06
N LEU A 99 15.77 -2.79 -9.03
CA LEU A 99 14.53 -3.54 -9.10
C LEU A 99 13.39 -2.57 -9.43
N SER A 100 12.49 -3.00 -10.30
CA SER A 100 11.25 -2.29 -10.58
C SER A 100 10.17 -2.86 -9.68
N SER A 101 9.38 -2.02 -9.05
CA SER A 101 8.22 -2.45 -8.28
C SER A 101 7.34 -3.38 -9.13
N ASP A 102 6.92 -4.50 -8.55
CA ASP A 102 5.95 -5.43 -9.13
C ASP A 102 4.56 -5.21 -8.52
N PHE A 103 4.47 -4.23 -7.63
CA PHE A 103 3.18 -3.79 -7.21
C PHE A 103 2.46 -3.22 -8.43
N TYR A 104 1.29 -3.77 -8.72
CA TYR A 104 0.20 -3.02 -9.30
C TYR A 104 -0.30 -2.00 -8.27
N GLY A 105 0.61 -1.31 -7.60
CA GLY A 105 0.37 0.01 -7.07
C GLY A 105 0.13 0.84 -8.30
N LEU A 106 -1.00 1.50 -8.36
CA LEU A 106 -1.28 2.54 -9.33
C LEU A 106 -0.17 3.59 -9.16
N ASP A 107 1.02 3.29 -9.71
CA ASP A 107 1.92 4.34 -10.08
C ASP A 107 1.05 5.33 -10.84
N GLU A 108 1.08 6.56 -10.41
CA GLU A 108 0.62 7.67 -11.24
C GLU A 108 1.04 7.33 -12.66
N ILE A 109 0.08 6.83 -13.46
CA ILE A 109 0.33 6.51 -14.86
C ILE A 109 0.60 7.86 -15.49
N VAL A 110 1.86 8.26 -15.45
CA VAL A 110 2.39 9.23 -16.38
C VAL A 110 2.43 8.50 -17.73
N VAL A 111 1.25 8.23 -18.25
CA VAL A 111 1.08 8.06 -19.68
C VAL A 111 1.60 9.37 -20.24
N LYS A 112 2.86 9.36 -20.71
CA LYS A 112 3.28 10.34 -21.72
C LYS A 112 2.70 9.86 -23.05
N PRO A 113 1.43 10.15 -23.39
CA PRO A 113 0.95 9.94 -24.73
C PRO A 113 1.66 10.97 -25.58
N LYS A 114 2.00 10.64 -26.79
CA LYS A 114 1.99 11.65 -27.87
C LYS A 114 0.75 12.48 -27.60
N ARG A 115 0.89 13.81 -27.43
CA ARG A 115 -0.16 14.75 -27.00
C ARG A 115 -1.41 14.66 -27.89
N VAL A 116 -2.18 13.59 -27.72
CA VAL A 116 -3.53 13.50 -28.27
C VAL A 116 -4.37 14.37 -27.36
N LYS A 117 -4.92 15.46 -27.92
CA LYS A 117 -5.81 16.34 -27.19
C LYS A 117 -6.97 15.52 -26.64
N TYR A 118 -7.20 15.54 -25.33
CA TYR A 118 -8.31 14.85 -24.71
C TYR A 118 -9.63 15.36 -25.30
N GLU A 119 -10.40 14.47 -25.89
CA GLU A 119 -11.72 14.77 -26.42
C GLU A 119 -12.77 14.13 -25.52
N ARG A 120 -13.68 14.94 -24.97
CA ARG A 120 -14.79 14.45 -24.14
C ARG A 120 -15.96 13.94 -24.98
N LYS A 121 -16.18 14.57 -26.14
CA LYS A 121 -17.26 14.20 -27.04
C LYS A 121 -16.96 12.85 -27.69
N ASN A 122 -17.92 11.91 -27.63
CA ASN A 122 -17.78 10.55 -28.15
C ASN A 122 -16.67 9.71 -27.49
N ASN A 123 -16.21 10.09 -26.29
CA ASN A 123 -15.21 9.33 -25.56
C ASN A 123 -15.87 8.10 -24.90
N PRO A 124 -15.43 6.86 -25.20
CA PRO A 124 -16.01 5.64 -24.61
C PRO A 124 -15.98 5.62 -23.09
N ALA A 125 -14.89 6.11 -22.47
CA ALA A 125 -14.76 6.18 -21.02
C ALA A 125 -15.78 7.15 -20.39
N VAL A 126 -16.03 8.28 -21.04
CA VAL A 126 -17.04 9.26 -20.59
C VAL A 126 -18.44 8.68 -20.75
N ASN A 127 -18.73 7.95 -21.83
CA ASN A 127 -20.03 7.31 -22.00
C ASN A 127 -20.23 6.22 -20.94
N PHE A 128 -19.19 5.41 -20.68
CA PHE A 128 -19.24 4.36 -19.68
C PHE A 128 -19.49 4.92 -18.26
N VAL A 129 -18.76 5.96 -17.83
CA VAL A 129 -18.99 6.55 -16.49
C VAL A 129 -20.39 7.18 -16.37
N LYS A 130 -20.95 7.74 -17.45
CA LYS A 130 -22.34 8.24 -17.42
C LYS A 130 -23.35 7.13 -17.13
N GLU A 131 -23.12 5.94 -17.67
CA GLU A 131 -23.97 4.77 -17.38
C GLU A 131 -23.83 4.33 -15.91
N VAL A 132 -22.59 4.33 -15.37
CA VAL A 132 -22.34 4.06 -13.95
C VAL A 132 -23.09 5.07 -13.07
N ILE A 133 -22.97 6.37 -13.37
CA ILE A 133 -23.66 7.43 -12.62
C ILE A 133 -25.19 7.28 -12.71
N ALA A 134 -25.73 6.95 -13.89
CA ALA A 134 -27.17 6.73 -14.08
C ALA A 134 -27.71 5.51 -13.30
N ASN A 135 -26.82 4.55 -12.98
CA ASN A 135 -27.19 3.34 -12.25
C ASN A 135 -26.89 3.43 -10.74
N LYS A 136 -26.16 4.45 -10.28
CA LYS A 136 -25.60 4.49 -8.92
C LYS A 136 -26.63 4.29 -7.80
N ASP A 137 -27.85 4.78 -8.00
CA ASP A 137 -28.91 4.75 -6.99
C ASP A 137 -29.73 3.46 -7.04
N LYS A 138 -29.64 2.66 -8.14
CA LYS A 138 -30.46 1.44 -8.30
C LYS A 138 -30.17 0.38 -7.25
N ALA A 139 -28.90 0.22 -6.90
CA ALA A 139 -28.44 -0.76 -5.91
C ALA A 139 -28.05 -0.11 -4.58
N ALA A 140 -28.48 1.11 -4.32
CA ALA A 140 -28.15 1.79 -3.07
C ALA A 140 -28.74 1.06 -1.86
N ILE A 141 -27.96 0.82 -0.82
CA ILE A 141 -28.43 0.17 0.43
C ILE A 141 -29.56 0.98 1.08
N GLN A 142 -29.59 2.29 0.85
CA GLN A 142 -30.63 3.20 1.31
C GLN A 142 -32.03 2.91 0.72
N ASN A 143 -32.12 2.12 -0.35
CA ASN A 143 -33.39 1.65 -0.91
C ASN A 143 -34.03 0.57 -0.05
N GLN A 144 -33.26 -0.07 0.83
CA GLN A 144 -33.81 -1.03 1.80
C GLN A 144 -34.53 -0.28 2.93
N PRO A 145 -35.73 -0.73 3.36
CA PRO A 145 -36.46 -0.06 4.46
C PRO A 145 -35.71 -0.14 5.78
N HIS A 146 -34.99 -1.24 5.99
CA HIS A 146 -34.15 -1.51 7.14
C HIS A 146 -32.90 -2.25 6.72
N TYR A 147 -31.77 -1.97 7.34
CA TYR A 147 -30.55 -2.75 7.19
C TYR A 147 -29.68 -2.64 8.43
N SER A 148 -28.83 -3.62 8.64
CA SER A 148 -27.82 -3.59 9.69
C SER A 148 -26.51 -4.16 9.17
N PHE A 149 -25.41 -3.73 9.76
CA PHE A 149 -24.10 -4.25 9.50
C PHE A 149 -23.20 -4.12 10.72
N ASP A 150 -22.26 -5.06 10.86
CA ASP A 150 -21.20 -4.97 11.81
C ASP A 150 -20.04 -4.22 11.21
N ARG A 151 -19.51 -3.24 11.94
CA ARG A 151 -18.36 -2.45 11.54
C ARG A 151 -17.20 -2.72 12.50
N TYR A 152 -16.08 -3.19 11.96
CA TYR A 152 -14.79 -3.08 12.64
C TYR A 152 -14.09 -1.84 12.12
N GLN A 153 -13.64 -1.00 13.02
CA GLN A 153 -12.87 0.20 12.74
C GLN A 153 -11.52 0.11 13.46
N LYS A 154 -10.45 0.35 12.73
CA LYS A 154 -9.10 0.52 13.25
C LYS A 154 -8.57 1.86 12.81
N LEU A 155 -8.06 2.65 13.73
CA LEU A 155 -7.33 3.89 13.49
C LEU A 155 -5.98 3.77 14.18
N SER A 156 -4.91 3.86 13.38
CA SER A 156 -3.53 3.87 13.86
C SER A 156 -2.87 5.18 13.43
N TYR A 157 -2.04 5.74 14.29
CA TYR A 157 -1.26 6.92 13.94
C TYR A 157 0.14 6.82 14.51
N PHE A 158 1.08 7.36 13.74
CA PHE A 158 2.50 7.17 13.92
C PHE A 158 3.23 8.50 13.78
N TRP A 159 4.34 8.64 14.49
CA TRP A 159 5.32 9.66 14.18
C TRP A 159 6.15 9.19 12.98
N ASN A 160 6.03 9.90 11.86
CA ASN A 160 6.73 9.61 10.63
C ASN A 160 8.13 10.25 10.63
N GLU A 161 9.07 9.64 9.88
CA GLU A 161 10.47 10.09 9.81
C GLU A 161 11.14 10.19 11.19
N PHE A 162 10.86 9.21 12.03
CA PHE A 162 11.47 9.12 13.35
C PHE A 162 12.95 8.79 13.19
N GLU A 163 13.83 9.71 13.67
CA GLU A 163 15.27 9.49 13.73
C GLU A 163 15.72 9.26 15.15
N ASP A 164 16.50 8.18 15.35
CA ASP A 164 17.10 7.88 16.63
C ASP A 164 17.99 9.02 17.13
N GLY A 165 17.88 9.33 18.42
CA GLY A 165 18.68 10.38 19.06
C GLY A 165 18.14 11.81 18.98
N LYS A 166 17.05 12.08 18.23
CA LYS A 166 16.50 13.45 18.12
C LYS A 166 15.79 13.96 19.38
N PHE A 167 15.46 13.11 20.34
CA PHE A 167 14.80 13.55 21.58
C PHE A 167 15.70 14.33 22.55
N GLY A 168 17.01 14.41 22.32
CA GLY A 168 17.93 15.18 23.17
C GLY A 168 17.85 14.78 24.65
N ILE A 169 17.57 15.76 25.53
CA ILE A 169 17.50 15.57 26.99
C ILE A 169 16.37 14.61 27.42
N LEU A 170 15.36 14.38 26.56
CA LEU A 170 14.22 13.49 26.83
C LEU A 170 14.51 12.01 26.50
N ASN A 171 15.62 11.70 25.85
CA ASN A 171 16.00 10.34 25.44
C ASN A 171 15.88 9.31 26.57
N ASN A 172 16.33 9.65 27.80
CA ASN A 172 16.31 8.72 28.91
C ASN A 172 14.88 8.46 29.46
N LYS A 173 13.95 9.40 29.29
CA LYS A 173 12.56 9.24 29.75
C LYS A 173 11.70 8.46 28.77
N PHE A 174 12.04 8.49 27.50
CA PHE A 174 11.28 7.87 26.41
C PHE A 174 12.03 6.74 25.72
N ALA A 175 13.10 6.23 26.36
CA ALA A 175 13.90 5.12 25.82
C ALA A 175 13.04 3.88 25.49
N PHE A 176 11.97 3.64 26.23
CA PHE A 176 11.03 2.53 25.99
C PHE A 176 10.30 2.65 24.65
N LEU A 177 10.19 3.85 24.06
CA LEU A 177 9.56 4.03 22.76
C LEU A 177 10.41 3.46 21.62
N TYR A 178 11.73 3.39 21.78
CA TYR A 178 12.63 2.83 20.77
C TYR A 178 12.41 1.34 20.54
N ASP A 179 11.92 0.63 21.57
CA ASP A 179 11.57 -0.80 21.47
C ASP A 179 10.32 -1.05 20.62
N HIS A 180 9.58 0.01 20.28
CA HIS A 180 8.33 -0.03 19.51
C HIS A 180 8.43 0.60 18.12
N ILE A 181 9.66 0.91 17.68
CA ILE A 181 9.86 1.42 16.32
C ILE A 181 9.44 0.35 15.32
N ASP A 182 8.65 0.74 14.35
CA ASP A 182 8.16 -0.11 13.27
C ASP A 182 8.59 0.47 11.91
N THR A 183 8.44 -0.31 10.88
CA THR A 183 8.78 0.08 9.52
C THR A 183 7.58 -0.18 8.62
N LEU A 184 7.12 0.87 7.94
CA LEU A 184 6.06 0.77 6.95
C LEU A 184 6.54 0.00 5.71
N ASP A 185 5.60 -0.45 4.88
CA ASP A 185 5.88 -1.23 3.66
C ASP A 185 6.81 -0.50 2.68
N ASP A 186 6.86 0.82 2.69
CA ASP A 186 7.76 1.65 1.88
C ASP A 186 9.17 1.81 2.47
N GLY A 187 9.43 1.21 3.63
CA GLY A 187 10.69 1.30 4.35
C GLY A 187 10.82 2.51 5.28
N THR A 188 9.78 3.32 5.43
CA THR A 188 9.78 4.48 6.33
C THR A 188 9.74 4.02 7.79
N THR A 189 10.68 4.48 8.59
CA THR A 189 10.72 4.21 10.03
C THR A 189 9.69 5.08 10.76
N VAL A 190 8.81 4.44 11.52
CA VAL A 190 7.72 5.10 12.24
C VAL A 190 7.71 4.68 13.70
N LEU A 191 7.29 5.61 14.56
CA LEU A 191 7.04 5.34 15.97
C LEU A 191 5.53 5.30 16.22
N PRO A 192 4.94 4.17 16.65
CA PRO A 192 3.52 4.10 16.99
C PRO A 192 3.18 5.11 18.09
N LEU A 193 2.22 5.99 17.83
CA LEU A 193 1.71 6.97 18.79
C LEU A 193 0.41 6.52 19.45
N GLY A 194 -0.44 5.84 18.68
CA GLY A 194 -1.70 5.35 19.21
C GLY A 194 -2.45 4.42 18.26
N LEU A 195 -3.29 3.61 18.88
CA LEU A 195 -4.19 2.66 18.24
C LEU A 195 -5.57 2.77 18.86
N ARG A 196 -6.58 2.87 18.01
CA ARG A 196 -8.00 2.73 18.40
C ARG A 196 -8.65 1.65 17.58
N GLU A 197 -9.33 0.75 18.25
CA GLU A 197 -10.15 -0.28 17.62
C GLU A 197 -11.56 -0.24 18.19
N ASN A 198 -12.54 -0.40 17.32
CA ASN A 198 -13.95 -0.37 17.68
C ASN A 198 -14.71 -1.42 16.87
N ILE A 199 -15.50 -2.23 17.55
CA ILE A 199 -16.47 -3.14 16.94
C ILE A 199 -17.86 -2.62 17.31
N SER A 200 -18.67 -2.36 16.29
CA SER A 200 -20.02 -1.83 16.48
C SER A 200 -21.02 -2.46 15.50
N THR A 201 -22.26 -2.66 15.95
CA THR A 201 -23.37 -2.98 15.08
C THR A 201 -24.19 -1.72 14.83
N ILE A 202 -24.43 -1.43 13.56
CA ILE A 202 -25.15 -0.24 13.11
C ILE A 202 -26.47 -0.70 12.50
N TYR A 203 -27.57 -0.23 13.08
CA TYR A 203 -28.94 -0.46 12.63
C TYR A 203 -29.46 0.80 11.97
N THR A 204 -29.97 0.69 10.77
CA THR A 204 -30.55 1.82 10.04
C THR A 204 -31.98 1.49 9.59
N LYS A 205 -32.85 2.45 9.85
CA LYS A 205 -34.22 2.50 9.31
C LYS A 205 -34.30 3.73 8.39
N ASN A 206 -34.81 3.57 7.17
CA ASN A 206 -34.83 4.66 6.19
C ASN A 206 -36.12 5.48 6.14
N ASN A 207 -37.20 5.02 6.75
CA ASN A 207 -38.45 5.80 6.72
C ASN A 207 -39.15 5.82 8.09
N PRO A 208 -39.06 6.91 8.89
CA PRO A 208 -38.12 8.02 8.77
C PRO A 208 -36.66 7.56 9.00
N HIS A 209 -35.70 8.26 8.42
CA HIS A 209 -34.29 7.89 8.56
C HIS A 209 -33.85 8.01 10.03
N LYS A 210 -33.40 6.89 10.61
CA LYS A 210 -32.83 6.79 11.95
C LYS A 210 -31.73 5.75 11.94
N THR A 211 -30.63 6.08 12.58
CA THR A 211 -29.51 5.17 12.81
C THR A 211 -29.28 4.97 14.29
N HIS A 212 -29.07 3.73 14.69
CA HIS A 212 -28.70 3.36 16.05
C HIS A 212 -27.43 2.52 16.02
N THR A 213 -26.43 2.94 16.79
CA THR A 213 -25.13 2.26 16.86
C THR A 213 -24.94 1.66 18.23
N ILE A 214 -24.67 0.36 18.27
CA ILE A 214 -24.30 -0.37 19.49
C ILE A 214 -22.81 -0.67 19.42
N ILE A 215 -22.04 -0.12 20.35
CA ILE A 215 -20.62 -0.43 20.50
C ILE A 215 -20.50 -1.73 21.26
N GLN A 216 -19.93 -2.76 20.63
CA GLN A 216 -19.75 -4.08 21.24
C GLN A 216 -18.40 -4.22 21.95
N ALA A 217 -17.35 -3.65 21.37
CA ALA A 217 -16.03 -3.64 21.95
C ALA A 217 -15.25 -2.39 21.52
N LYS A 218 -14.41 -1.90 22.42
CA LYS A 218 -13.52 -0.76 22.18
C LYS A 218 -12.16 -1.05 22.81
N LYS A 219 -11.09 -0.79 22.06
CA LYS A 219 -9.72 -0.82 22.56
C LYS A 219 -9.04 0.50 22.22
N GLN A 220 -8.26 1.02 23.14
CA GLN A 220 -7.38 2.17 22.95
C GLN A 220 -6.02 1.81 23.52
N ASP A 221 -4.94 2.25 22.87
CA ASP A 221 -3.58 1.97 23.27
C ASP A 221 -2.65 3.12 22.86
N GLY A 222 -1.49 3.22 23.53
CA GLY A 222 -0.50 4.24 23.27
C GLY A 222 -0.80 5.58 23.92
N LEU A 223 -0.32 6.68 23.34
CA LEU A 223 -0.48 8.04 23.84
C LEU A 223 -1.95 8.48 23.93
N ASP A 224 -2.83 7.77 23.27
CA ASP A 224 -4.27 8.05 23.24
C ASP A 224 -4.93 7.93 24.61
N GLU A 225 -4.35 7.14 25.52
CA GLU A 225 -4.81 7.04 26.90
C GLU A 225 -4.52 8.31 27.72
N PHE A 226 -3.50 9.07 27.32
CA PHE A 226 -3.00 10.23 28.06
C PHE A 226 -3.43 11.58 27.49
N LEU A 227 -3.97 11.60 26.25
CA LEU A 227 -4.40 12.83 25.60
C LEU A 227 -5.82 13.23 26.04
N PRO A 228 -6.14 14.55 26.16
CA PRO A 228 -7.50 15.01 26.44
C PRO A 228 -8.44 14.50 25.35
N GLN A 229 -9.33 13.58 25.71
CA GLN A 229 -10.11 12.80 24.76
C GLN A 229 -11.01 13.63 23.83
N GLU A 230 -11.62 14.71 24.35
CA GLU A 230 -12.62 15.46 23.56
C GLU A 230 -12.03 16.23 22.39
N GLY A 231 -10.88 16.89 22.54
CA GLY A 231 -10.28 17.70 21.47
C GLY A 231 -9.59 16.86 20.41
N VAL A 232 -8.75 15.91 20.85
CA VAL A 232 -7.97 15.04 19.95
C VAL A 232 -8.88 14.09 19.19
N GLN A 233 -9.87 13.49 19.85
CA GLN A 233 -10.83 12.60 19.22
C GLN A 233 -11.59 13.31 18.11
N LYS A 234 -12.12 14.50 18.38
CA LYS A 234 -12.84 15.29 17.38
C LYS A 234 -11.97 15.62 16.17
N THR A 235 -10.72 16.01 16.38
CA THR A 235 -9.78 16.30 15.30
C THR A 235 -9.50 15.06 14.45
N LEU A 236 -9.25 13.91 15.08
CA LEU A 236 -9.02 12.66 14.36
C LEU A 236 -10.28 12.20 13.60
N ASP A 237 -11.45 12.34 14.18
CA ASP A 237 -12.72 12.02 13.52
C ASP A 237 -12.97 12.91 12.29
N GLU A 238 -12.61 14.20 12.37
CA GLU A 238 -12.67 15.14 11.24
C GLU A 238 -11.63 14.82 10.16
N MET A 239 -10.45 14.34 10.55
CA MET A 239 -9.37 13.96 9.65
C MET A 239 -9.66 12.65 8.92
N PHE A 240 -10.29 11.69 9.60
CA PHE A 240 -10.54 10.35 9.11
C PHE A 240 -12.04 10.05 8.97
N GLN A 241 -12.78 10.95 8.30
CA GLN A 241 -14.19 10.75 8.00
C GLN A 241 -14.43 9.57 7.05
N GLU A 242 -15.57 8.93 7.21
CA GLU A 242 -16.01 7.92 6.24
C GLU A 242 -16.25 8.55 4.86
N ILE A 243 -15.86 7.81 3.82
CA ILE A 243 -15.96 8.24 2.43
C ILE A 243 -16.91 7.32 1.69
N ASP A 244 -17.85 7.91 0.95
CA ASP A 244 -18.64 7.19 -0.04
C ASP A 244 -18.51 7.89 -1.42
N ILE A 245 -17.95 7.15 -2.40
CA ILE A 245 -17.80 7.68 -3.76
C ILE A 245 -19.13 7.87 -4.48
N TYR A 246 -20.21 7.30 -3.98
CA TYR A 246 -21.54 7.43 -4.55
C TYR A 246 -22.24 8.73 -4.15
N ASP A 247 -21.72 9.44 -3.15
CA ASP A 247 -22.12 10.81 -2.87
C ASP A 247 -21.67 11.75 -4.00
N ASN A 248 -22.33 12.90 -4.14
CA ASN A 248 -21.90 13.89 -5.12
C ASN A 248 -20.68 14.67 -4.63
N ASP A 249 -20.61 14.93 -3.33
CA ASP A 249 -19.52 15.62 -2.66
C ASP A 249 -18.92 14.73 -1.58
N ILE A 250 -17.61 14.70 -1.51
CA ILE A 250 -16.84 14.06 -0.46
C ILE A 250 -16.21 15.16 0.38
N VAL A 251 -16.55 15.20 1.66
CA VAL A 251 -16.00 16.21 2.57
C VAL A 251 -14.73 15.65 3.23
N LEU A 252 -13.62 16.36 3.07
CA LEU A 252 -12.35 16.04 3.72
C LEU A 252 -11.77 17.31 4.35
N LEU A 253 -11.53 17.28 5.65
CA LEU A 253 -10.98 18.42 6.40
C LEU A 253 -11.70 19.75 6.09
N SER A 254 -13.03 19.71 6.11
CA SER A 254 -13.91 20.84 5.78
C SER A 254 -13.84 21.35 4.32
N ASN A 255 -13.12 20.67 3.43
CA ASN A 255 -13.12 20.95 2.01
C ASN A 255 -14.06 19.99 1.27
N HIS A 256 -14.77 20.52 0.27
CA HIS A 256 -15.70 19.76 -0.56
C HIS A 256 -15.01 19.31 -1.84
N PHE A 257 -14.83 18.02 -2.00
CA PHE A 257 -14.26 17.41 -3.19
C PHE A 257 -15.38 16.84 -4.06
N VAL A 258 -15.31 17.09 -5.35
CA VAL A 258 -16.24 16.48 -6.31
C VAL A 258 -15.96 14.98 -6.39
N SER A 259 -16.96 14.15 -6.11
CA SER A 259 -16.83 12.70 -6.28
C SER A 259 -16.63 12.31 -7.75
N PRO A 260 -15.85 11.27 -8.07
CA PRO A 260 -15.75 10.74 -9.43
C PRO A 260 -17.05 10.14 -9.96
N LEU A 261 -18.07 9.95 -9.11
CA LEU A 261 -19.42 9.53 -9.48
C LEU A 261 -20.48 10.63 -9.25
N SER A 262 -20.05 11.87 -9.01
CA SER A 262 -20.94 13.03 -8.97
C SER A 262 -21.69 13.21 -10.29
N SER A 263 -22.88 13.76 -10.23
CA SER A 263 -23.66 14.11 -11.43
C SER A 263 -22.90 15.06 -12.39
N ILE A 264 -22.02 15.91 -11.86
CA ILE A 264 -21.18 16.83 -12.63
C ILE A 264 -19.82 16.22 -13.03
N ALA A 265 -19.48 15.03 -12.54
CA ALA A 265 -18.18 14.40 -12.74
C ALA A 265 -17.76 14.26 -14.22
N PRO A 266 -18.66 13.93 -15.19
CA PRO A 266 -18.27 13.90 -16.60
C PRO A 266 -17.79 15.25 -17.17
N SER A 267 -18.12 16.34 -16.50
CA SER A 267 -17.65 17.70 -16.86
C SER A 267 -16.42 18.12 -16.07
N PHE A 268 -16.21 17.54 -14.91
CA PHE A 268 -15.14 17.87 -13.97
C PHE A 268 -13.88 17.04 -14.17
N TYR A 269 -14.03 15.75 -14.56
CA TYR A 269 -12.94 14.80 -14.73
C TYR A 269 -12.70 14.41 -16.19
N LYS A 270 -11.44 14.08 -16.49
CA LYS A 270 -11.02 13.28 -17.65
C LYS A 270 -11.11 11.82 -17.28
N TYR A 271 -11.73 11.00 -18.11
CA TYR A 271 -11.83 9.55 -17.91
C TYR A 271 -11.12 8.79 -19.02
N TYR A 272 -10.50 7.67 -18.64
CA TYR A 272 -9.72 6.80 -19.53
C TYR A 272 -10.05 5.34 -19.21
N ILE A 273 -10.34 4.53 -20.22
CA ILE A 273 -10.32 3.07 -20.06
C ILE A 273 -8.87 2.65 -20.11
N ILE A 274 -8.37 2.08 -19.00
CA ILE A 274 -6.98 1.65 -18.86
C ILE A 274 -6.84 0.22 -19.35
N ASP A 275 -7.59 -0.70 -18.75
CA ASP A 275 -7.61 -2.11 -19.05
C ASP A 275 -8.92 -2.77 -18.59
N SER A 276 -9.00 -4.09 -18.73
CA SER A 276 -10.05 -4.93 -18.17
C SER A 276 -9.41 -6.09 -17.39
N LEU A 277 -10.00 -6.42 -16.24
CA LEU A 277 -9.51 -7.47 -15.35
C LEU A 277 -10.68 -8.17 -14.66
N VAL A 278 -10.37 -9.24 -13.93
CA VAL A 278 -11.38 -9.98 -13.15
C VAL A 278 -11.08 -9.77 -11.66
N ILE A 279 -12.08 -9.32 -10.89
CA ILE A 279 -12.00 -9.15 -9.43
C ILE A 279 -13.05 -10.05 -8.81
N ASP A 280 -12.65 -10.98 -7.91
CA ASP A 280 -13.52 -11.98 -7.26
C ASP A 280 -14.46 -12.72 -8.24
N GLY A 281 -13.96 -13.07 -9.42
CA GLY A 281 -14.71 -13.77 -10.46
C GLY A 281 -15.60 -12.87 -11.32
N GLU A 282 -15.68 -11.57 -11.07
CA GLU A 282 -16.48 -10.62 -11.85
C GLU A 282 -15.60 -9.82 -12.82
N PRO A 283 -15.93 -9.79 -14.13
CA PRO A 283 -15.21 -8.97 -15.10
C PRO A 283 -15.43 -7.48 -14.82
N CYS A 284 -14.35 -6.72 -14.78
CA CYS A 284 -14.35 -5.29 -14.48
C CYS A 284 -13.56 -4.50 -15.53
N ILE A 285 -13.96 -3.26 -15.72
CA ILE A 285 -13.19 -2.23 -16.44
C ILE A 285 -12.45 -1.39 -15.41
N ASN A 286 -11.16 -1.21 -15.62
CA ASN A 286 -10.36 -0.21 -14.91
C ASN A 286 -10.54 1.14 -15.61
N LEU A 287 -11.26 2.03 -14.93
CA LEU A 287 -11.59 3.37 -15.41
C LEU A 287 -10.75 4.40 -14.65
N GLY A 288 -9.67 4.87 -15.24
CA GLY A 288 -8.84 5.94 -14.70
C GLY A 288 -9.54 7.30 -14.80
N PHE A 289 -9.31 8.15 -13.80
CA PHE A 289 -9.86 9.51 -13.78
C PHE A 289 -8.90 10.51 -13.15
N THR A 290 -8.96 11.76 -13.62
CA THR A 290 -8.20 12.89 -13.08
C THR A 290 -8.93 14.20 -13.37
N PRO A 291 -8.87 15.22 -12.50
CA PRO A 291 -9.50 16.51 -12.76
C PRO A 291 -8.99 17.18 -14.04
N PHE A 292 -9.81 18.02 -14.67
CA PHE A 292 -9.35 18.84 -15.80
C PHE A 292 -8.29 19.86 -15.39
N THR A 293 -8.38 20.38 -14.17
CA THR A 293 -7.49 21.38 -13.58
C THR A 293 -6.84 20.77 -12.35
N ALA A 294 -5.52 20.85 -12.23
CA ALA A 294 -4.76 20.24 -11.14
C ALA A 294 -5.14 20.78 -9.74
N GLU A 295 -5.48 22.09 -9.68
CA GLU A 295 -5.85 22.75 -8.41
C GLU A 295 -7.33 22.57 -8.03
N ALA A 296 -8.13 21.87 -8.86
CA ALA A 296 -9.54 21.65 -8.57
C ALA A 296 -9.70 20.61 -7.46
N TYR A 297 -10.58 20.87 -6.49
CA TYR A 297 -10.91 19.94 -5.40
C TYR A 297 -11.57 18.66 -5.94
N GLY A 298 -10.75 17.76 -6.39
CA GLY A 298 -11.09 16.46 -6.93
C GLY A 298 -9.97 15.45 -6.66
N PHE A 299 -10.16 14.23 -7.13
CA PHE A 299 -9.25 13.12 -6.91
C PHE A 299 -8.63 12.65 -8.22
N SER A 300 -7.51 11.95 -8.14
CA SER A 300 -6.96 11.19 -9.26
C SER A 300 -6.83 9.72 -8.88
N GLY A 301 -7.21 8.82 -9.78
CA GLY A 301 -7.15 7.39 -9.48
C GLY A 301 -7.89 6.52 -10.47
N SER A 302 -8.38 5.38 -9.97
CA SER A 302 -9.05 4.34 -10.75
C SER A 302 -10.33 3.86 -10.08
N LEU A 303 -11.35 3.59 -10.90
CA LEU A 303 -12.58 2.89 -10.54
C LEU A 303 -12.59 1.55 -11.26
N PHE A 304 -12.74 0.48 -10.53
CA PHE A 304 -12.91 -0.86 -11.08
C PHE A 304 -14.42 -1.18 -11.13
N VAL A 305 -14.99 -1.09 -12.31
CA VAL A 305 -16.44 -1.13 -12.54
C VAL A 305 -16.83 -2.44 -13.18
N THR A 306 -17.84 -3.14 -12.63
CA THR A 306 -18.35 -4.38 -13.19
C THR A 306 -18.99 -4.18 -14.57
N LEU A 307 -18.95 -5.24 -15.39
CA LEU A 307 -19.55 -5.25 -16.74
C LEU A 307 -20.99 -5.75 -16.76
N ASP A 308 -21.59 -5.99 -15.62
CA ASP A 308 -23.00 -6.37 -15.51
C ASP A 308 -23.96 -5.22 -15.87
N SER A 309 -25.26 -5.47 -15.76
CA SER A 309 -26.30 -4.48 -16.09
C SER A 309 -26.31 -3.27 -15.12
N LEU A 310 -25.82 -3.43 -13.89
CA LEU A 310 -25.79 -2.38 -12.87
C LEU A 310 -24.54 -1.50 -13.01
N LYS A 311 -23.43 -2.07 -13.50
CA LYS A 311 -22.16 -1.35 -13.63
C LYS A 311 -21.75 -0.66 -12.31
N TYR A 312 -21.72 -1.41 -11.21
CA TYR A 312 -21.31 -0.84 -9.94
C TYR A 312 -19.78 -0.84 -9.80
N VAL A 313 -19.28 0.08 -9.01
CA VAL A 313 -17.85 0.11 -8.65
C VAL A 313 -17.59 -0.95 -7.61
N LYS A 314 -16.77 -1.94 -7.95
CA LYS A 314 -16.34 -3.01 -7.05
C LYS A 314 -15.18 -2.57 -6.17
N LYS A 315 -14.24 -1.81 -6.75
CA LYS A 315 -13.10 -1.21 -6.04
C LYS A 315 -12.83 0.19 -6.57
N ALA A 316 -12.49 1.10 -5.69
CA ALA A 316 -12.00 2.43 -6.03
C ALA A 316 -10.67 2.67 -5.32
N VAL A 317 -9.68 3.18 -6.03
CA VAL A 317 -8.37 3.54 -5.48
C VAL A 317 -8.01 4.92 -6.01
N PHE A 318 -7.82 5.88 -5.11
CA PHE A 318 -7.58 7.26 -5.52
C PHE A 318 -6.84 8.07 -4.47
N ASN A 319 -6.25 9.14 -4.92
CA ASN A 319 -5.44 10.04 -4.11
C ASN A 319 -5.94 11.48 -4.26
N VAL A 320 -5.67 12.29 -3.26
CA VAL A 320 -5.75 13.75 -3.40
C VAL A 320 -4.50 14.22 -4.14
N PRO A 321 -4.64 14.93 -5.27
CA PRO A 321 -3.50 15.49 -6.01
C PRO A 321 -2.64 16.41 -5.15
N LYS A 322 -1.32 16.32 -5.31
CA LYS A 322 -0.34 17.11 -4.52
C LYS A 322 -0.44 18.62 -4.74
N ASP A 323 -1.03 19.04 -5.87
CA ASP A 323 -1.22 20.45 -6.22
C ASP A 323 -2.37 21.09 -5.41
N ILE A 324 -3.18 20.31 -4.72
CA ILE A 324 -4.26 20.77 -3.87
C ILE A 324 -3.71 21.09 -2.49
N ASN A 325 -3.81 22.36 -2.08
CA ASN A 325 -3.45 22.75 -0.73
C ASN A 325 -4.52 22.33 0.27
N MET A 326 -4.24 21.29 1.03
CA MET A 326 -5.08 20.80 2.13
C MET A 326 -4.51 21.22 3.50
N ASN A 327 -3.95 22.41 3.62
CA ASN A 327 -3.33 22.93 4.83
C ASN A 327 -2.18 22.04 5.32
N PHE A 328 -2.47 21.12 6.24
CA PHE A 328 -1.46 20.28 6.89
C PHE A 328 -1.32 18.89 6.27
N VAL A 329 -2.14 18.52 5.29
CA VAL A 329 -2.10 17.19 4.65
C VAL A 329 -1.23 17.24 3.40
N GLN A 330 -0.21 16.37 3.34
CA GLN A 330 0.71 16.29 2.20
C GLN A 330 0.35 15.20 1.21
N ASN A 331 -0.09 14.04 1.74
CA ASN A 331 -0.53 12.91 0.93
C ASN A 331 -1.79 12.32 1.55
N MET A 332 -2.70 11.90 0.71
CA MET A 332 -3.87 11.13 1.13
C MET A 332 -4.18 10.09 0.08
N HIS A 333 -4.27 8.84 0.54
CA HIS A 333 -4.59 7.67 -0.28
C HIS A 333 -5.87 7.02 0.25
N ILE A 334 -6.76 6.62 -0.65
CA ILE A 334 -8.07 6.09 -0.32
C ILE A 334 -8.34 4.84 -1.16
N GLU A 335 -8.74 3.75 -0.50
CA GLU A 335 -9.23 2.54 -1.14
C GLU A 335 -10.60 2.17 -0.59
N LEU A 336 -11.56 1.98 -1.47
CA LEU A 336 -12.92 1.55 -1.14
C LEU A 336 -13.25 0.27 -1.88
N GLU A 337 -13.91 -0.67 -1.21
CA GLU A 337 -14.38 -1.91 -1.82
C GLU A 337 -15.87 -2.09 -1.53
N TYR A 338 -16.59 -2.60 -2.56
CA TYR A 338 -18.01 -2.81 -2.50
C TYR A 338 -18.36 -4.21 -3.02
N LYS A 339 -19.46 -4.75 -2.51
CA LYS A 339 -20.00 -6.04 -2.91
C LYS A 339 -21.51 -5.95 -3.03
N MET A 340 -22.09 -6.70 -3.95
CA MET A 340 -23.52 -6.91 -3.95
C MET A 340 -23.91 -7.94 -2.90
N ASP A 341 -24.92 -7.62 -2.10
CA ASP A 341 -25.51 -8.58 -1.20
C ASP A 341 -26.53 -9.50 -1.92
N THR A 342 -27.04 -10.48 -1.21
CA THR A 342 -28.01 -11.44 -1.74
C THR A 342 -29.36 -10.79 -2.15
N ASN A 343 -29.66 -9.60 -1.64
CA ASN A 343 -30.89 -8.85 -1.93
C ASN A 343 -30.67 -7.82 -3.06
N GLY A 344 -29.50 -7.81 -3.71
CA GLY A 344 -29.15 -6.89 -4.78
C GLY A 344 -28.81 -5.47 -4.32
N ALA A 345 -28.56 -5.28 -3.04
CA ALA A 345 -28.06 -4.00 -2.53
C ALA A 345 -26.52 -3.97 -2.54
N ARG A 346 -25.97 -2.83 -2.90
CA ARG A 346 -24.54 -2.58 -2.86
C ARG A 346 -24.11 -2.21 -1.43
N LEU A 347 -23.22 -3.03 -0.86
CA LEU A 347 -22.66 -2.85 0.45
C LEU A 347 -21.18 -2.45 0.33
N LYS A 348 -20.75 -1.40 1.02
CA LYS A 348 -19.32 -1.12 1.23
C LYS A 348 -18.79 -2.18 2.17
N THR A 349 -17.71 -2.86 1.78
CA THR A 349 -17.08 -3.92 2.59
C THR A 349 -15.77 -3.48 3.21
N ARG A 350 -15.07 -2.54 2.56
CA ARG A 350 -13.81 -1.98 3.05
C ARG A 350 -13.72 -0.50 2.73
N ASP A 351 -13.18 0.24 3.67
CA ASP A 351 -12.85 1.65 3.54
C ASP A 351 -11.50 1.87 4.24
N TYR A 352 -10.47 2.01 3.44
CA TYR A 352 -9.10 2.20 3.89
C TYR A 352 -8.60 3.57 3.46
N MET A 353 -7.99 4.29 4.38
CA MET A 353 -7.43 5.60 4.11
C MET A 353 -6.10 5.77 4.85
N THR A 354 -5.12 6.32 4.16
CA THR A 354 -3.89 6.80 4.78
C THR A 354 -3.71 8.29 4.52
N ALA A 355 -3.08 8.97 5.45
CA ALA A 355 -2.79 10.38 5.31
C ALA A 355 -1.50 10.77 6.04
N ASP A 356 -0.70 11.62 5.40
CA ASP A 356 0.47 12.26 5.96
C ASP A 356 0.13 13.69 6.40
N PHE A 357 0.45 14.01 7.65
CA PHE A 357 0.21 15.32 8.24
C PHE A 357 1.52 16.01 8.59
N PHE A 358 1.65 17.24 8.12
CA PHE A 358 2.76 18.09 8.47
C PHE A 358 2.25 19.40 9.10
N VAL A 359 2.39 19.52 10.40
CA VAL A 359 2.11 20.76 11.14
C VAL A 359 3.44 21.38 11.53
N PRO A 360 3.73 22.65 11.15
CA PRO A 360 4.97 23.31 11.54
C PRO A 360 5.22 23.22 13.06
N ALA A 361 6.43 22.91 13.46
CA ALA A 361 6.88 22.71 14.83
C ALA A 361 6.34 21.43 15.54
N LEU A 362 5.58 20.58 14.87
CA LEU A 362 5.21 19.25 15.35
C LEU A 362 5.92 18.17 14.52
N PRO A 363 6.07 16.95 15.06
CA PRO A 363 6.49 15.80 14.28
C PRO A 363 5.56 15.58 13.10
N ARG A 364 6.09 15.03 12.02
CA ARG A 364 5.26 14.56 10.91
C ARG A 364 4.47 13.34 11.34
N ILE A 365 3.16 13.37 11.18
CA ILE A 365 2.28 12.30 11.61
C ILE A 365 1.75 11.57 10.39
N TYR A 366 1.87 10.24 10.39
CA TYR A 366 1.23 9.35 9.45
C TYR A 366 0.05 8.67 10.15
N GLY A 367 -1.10 8.65 9.50
CA GLY A 367 -2.29 8.01 10.02
C GLY A 367 -2.90 7.02 9.05
N GLU A 368 -3.44 5.93 9.58
CA GLU A 368 -4.15 4.88 8.85
C GLU A 368 -5.51 4.64 9.48
N ARG A 369 -6.56 4.63 8.66
CA ARG A 369 -7.88 4.18 9.04
C ARG A 369 -8.30 2.99 8.19
N LEU A 370 -8.74 1.92 8.82
CA LEU A 370 -9.38 0.78 8.20
C LEU A 370 -10.77 0.58 8.80
N ASN A 371 -11.79 0.63 7.97
CA ASN A 371 -13.13 0.15 8.32
C ASN A 371 -13.44 -1.08 7.46
N THR A 372 -13.95 -2.13 8.09
CA THR A 372 -14.55 -3.27 7.39
C THR A 372 -15.99 -3.43 7.82
N TYR A 373 -16.84 -3.82 6.87
CA TYR A 373 -18.27 -3.93 7.07
C TYR A 373 -18.73 -5.32 6.66
N ASN A 374 -19.43 -5.98 7.57
CA ASN A 374 -20.11 -7.24 7.29
C ASN A 374 -21.59 -7.05 7.53
N ARG A 375 -22.44 -7.53 6.62
CA ARG A 375 -23.86 -7.52 6.88
C ARG A 375 -24.15 -8.48 8.03
N SER A 376 -24.77 -7.97 9.10
CA SER A 376 -25.34 -8.86 10.11
C SER A 376 -26.50 -9.61 9.46
N GLU A 377 -26.47 -10.95 9.51
CA GLU A 377 -27.60 -11.76 9.10
C GLU A 377 -28.81 -11.32 9.96
N GLU A 378 -29.90 -10.93 9.31
CA GLU A 378 -31.12 -10.57 10.02
C GLU A 378 -31.55 -11.78 10.85
N HIS A 379 -31.51 -11.66 12.16
CA HIS A 379 -32.39 -12.42 13.02
C HIS A 379 -33.78 -11.88 12.79
N THR A 380 -34.47 -12.39 11.79
CA THR A 380 -35.93 -12.24 11.65
C THR A 380 -36.56 -12.94 12.84
N SER A 381 -36.88 -12.19 13.86
CA SER A 381 -37.78 -12.61 14.93
C SER A 381 -39.03 -11.76 14.87
#